data_1d649772f4c57ebbedd1d0a636fe73dc
#
_entry.id   1d649772f4c57ebbedd1d0a636fe73dc
#
_cell.length_a   1.000
_cell.length_b   1.000
_cell.length_c   1.000
_cell.angle_alpha   90.00
_cell.angle_beta   90.00
_cell.angle_gamma   90.00
#
_symmetry.space_group_name_H-M   'P 1'
#
loop_
_entity.id
_entity.type
_entity.pdbx_description
1 polymer ?
#
loop_
_entity_poly.entity_id
_entity_poly.type
_entity_poly.pdbx_seq_one_letter_code
_entity_poly.pdbx_strand_id
1 'polypeptide(L)'
;MSGHPTPTNSLVGPMLTDMYQISMTYAHWKNNKVDQPAVFDLFFRKNPFHGEYCIFAGTDEVIRLLSSFRFLPDDVKYLQSIMPNCEAEFFSWLLTLDCSRMKVYSMAEGSVRKVHTFITLRISYLFNLI
;
A
#
# COMPACT_ATOMS: atom_id res chain seq x y z
N MET A 1 24.90 6.74 5.28
CA MET A 1 23.52 6.90 4.78
C MET A 1 22.98 5.49 4.51
N SER A 2 22.23 4.92 5.44
CA SER A 2 21.56 3.63 5.23
C SER A 2 20.30 3.91 4.39
N GLY A 3 20.44 3.82 3.07
CA GLY A 3 19.29 3.90 2.19
C GLY A 3 18.34 2.73 2.50
N HIS A 4 17.07 3.01 2.77
CA HIS A 4 16.07 1.97 2.85
C HIS A 4 16.01 1.23 1.51
N PRO A 5 15.89 -0.11 1.52
CA PRO A 5 15.81 -0.86 0.28
C PRO A 5 14.57 -0.43 -0.51
N THR A 6 14.75 0.00 -1.74
CA THR A 6 13.65 0.36 -2.65
C THR A 6 13.13 -0.88 -3.41
N PRO A 7 11.88 -0.84 -3.93
CA PRO A 7 11.37 -1.90 -4.80
C PRO A 7 12.28 -2.15 -6.01
N THR A 8 12.36 -3.39 -6.45
CA THR A 8 13.17 -3.78 -7.63
C THR A 8 12.64 -3.13 -8.91
N ASN A 9 11.32 -2.96 -9.01
CA ASN A 9 10.68 -2.25 -10.11
C ASN A 9 10.44 -0.78 -9.70
N SER A 10 11.03 0.16 -10.41
CA SER A 10 10.92 1.60 -10.17
C SER A 10 9.51 2.18 -10.38
N LEU A 11 8.61 1.44 -11.04
CA LEU A 11 7.21 1.84 -11.20
C LEU A 11 6.36 1.54 -9.95
N VAL A 12 6.88 0.72 -9.04
CA VAL A 12 6.18 0.37 -7.78
C VAL A 12 6.40 1.48 -6.76
N GLY A 13 5.33 2.18 -6.43
CA GLY A 13 5.38 3.30 -5.49
C GLY A 13 3.96 3.75 -5.08
N PRO A 14 3.84 4.82 -4.29
CA PRO A 14 2.56 5.30 -3.76
C PRO A 14 1.50 5.62 -4.82
N MET A 15 1.94 5.98 -6.03
CA MET A 15 1.04 6.30 -7.14
C MET A 15 0.58 5.06 -7.93
N LEU A 16 1.08 3.87 -7.61
CA LEU A 16 0.56 2.60 -8.16
C LEU A 16 -0.66 2.17 -7.33
N THR A 17 -1.72 2.95 -7.43
CA THR A 17 -2.95 2.78 -6.66
C THR A 17 -4.15 3.28 -7.47
N ASP A 18 -5.36 2.85 -7.10
CA ASP A 18 -6.57 3.35 -7.71
C ASP A 18 -6.98 4.71 -7.10
N MET A 19 -7.58 5.57 -7.93
CA MET A 19 -8.00 6.90 -7.50
C MET A 19 -8.95 6.88 -6.29
N TYR A 20 -9.79 5.83 -6.18
CA TYR A 20 -10.71 5.73 -5.05
C TYR A 20 -9.97 5.59 -3.70
N GLN A 21 -8.78 5.02 -3.67
CA GLN A 21 -7.97 4.90 -2.45
C GLN A 21 -7.50 6.28 -1.98
N ILE A 22 -7.09 7.14 -2.90
CA ILE A 22 -6.72 8.54 -2.58
C ILE A 22 -7.94 9.33 -2.08
N SER A 23 -9.09 9.19 -2.75
CA SER A 23 -10.32 9.90 -2.33
C SER A 23 -10.86 9.40 -0.98
N MET A 24 -10.73 8.09 -0.68
CA MET A 24 -11.05 7.56 0.65
C MET A 24 -10.09 8.09 1.73
N THR A 25 -8.81 8.19 1.40
CA THR A 25 -7.81 8.78 2.29
C THR A 25 -8.14 10.23 2.61
N TYR A 26 -8.54 11.00 1.61
CA TYR A 26 -9.03 12.37 1.83
C TYR A 26 -10.27 12.39 2.75
N ALA A 27 -11.23 11.50 2.53
CA ALA A 27 -12.42 11.41 3.38
C ALA A 27 -12.07 11.06 4.85
N HIS A 28 -11.12 10.15 5.08
CA HIS A 28 -10.64 9.83 6.43
C HIS A 28 -9.91 11.02 7.07
N TRP A 29 -9.03 11.68 6.31
CA TRP A 29 -8.32 12.87 6.77
C TRP A 29 -9.31 13.98 7.16
N LYS A 30 -10.28 14.29 6.30
CA LYS A 30 -11.31 15.30 6.52
C LYS A 30 -12.14 15.05 7.78
N ASN A 31 -12.38 13.78 8.12
CA ASN A 31 -13.16 13.38 9.29
C ASN A 31 -12.30 13.09 10.54
N ASN A 32 -11.03 13.46 10.56
CA ASN A 32 -10.08 13.20 11.66
C ASN A 32 -10.02 11.70 12.06
N LYS A 33 -10.11 10.80 11.07
CA LYS A 33 -10.08 9.33 11.27
C LYS A 33 -8.76 8.69 10.84
N VAL A 34 -7.74 9.50 10.63
CA VAL A 34 -6.43 9.06 10.17
C VAL A 34 -5.69 8.15 11.15
N ASP A 35 -6.03 8.20 12.42
CA ASP A 35 -5.41 7.39 13.48
C ASP A 35 -6.22 6.14 13.85
N GLN A 36 -7.29 5.84 13.12
CA GLN A 36 -8.06 4.63 13.37
C GLN A 36 -7.32 3.40 12.84
N PRO A 37 -7.22 2.33 13.64
CA PRO A 37 -6.60 1.09 13.17
C PRO A 37 -7.49 0.41 12.12
N ALA A 38 -6.87 -0.06 11.05
CA ALA A 38 -7.51 -0.87 10.02
C ALA A 38 -6.67 -2.11 9.73
N VAL A 39 -7.29 -3.15 9.24
CA VAL A 39 -6.64 -4.41 8.88
C VAL A 39 -7.03 -4.74 7.45
N PHE A 40 -6.03 -4.97 6.62
CA PHE A 40 -6.20 -5.31 5.21
C PHE A 40 -5.54 -6.64 4.91
N ASP A 41 -6.13 -7.37 3.99
CA ASP A 41 -5.57 -8.59 3.45
C ASP A 41 -5.13 -8.35 2.00
N LEU A 42 -3.87 -8.60 1.69
CA LEU A 42 -3.35 -8.61 0.34
C LEU A 42 -3.44 -10.04 -0.20
N PHE A 43 -4.16 -10.23 -1.30
CA PHE A 43 -4.39 -11.55 -1.88
C PHE A 43 -4.62 -11.47 -3.38
N PHE A 44 -4.49 -12.61 -4.05
CA PHE A 44 -4.92 -12.75 -5.45
C PHE A 44 -6.13 -13.69 -5.56
N ARG A 45 -6.98 -13.43 -6.54
CA ARG A 45 -8.28 -14.11 -6.69
C ARG A 45 -8.23 -15.38 -7.52
N LYS A 46 -7.23 -15.50 -8.38
CA LYS A 46 -7.05 -16.64 -9.31
C LYS A 46 -5.58 -17.02 -9.38
N ASN A 47 -5.32 -18.31 -9.41
CA ASN A 47 -3.96 -18.76 -9.64
C ASN A 47 -3.49 -18.36 -11.06
N PRO A 48 -2.22 -17.99 -11.23
CA PRO A 48 -1.66 -17.73 -12.53
C PRO A 48 -1.71 -19.01 -13.40
N PHE A 49 -1.80 -18.81 -14.73
CA PHE A 49 -1.72 -19.87 -15.72
C PHE A 49 -2.77 -21.01 -15.55
N HIS A 50 -3.93 -20.71 -14.95
CA HIS A 50 -4.97 -21.69 -14.65
C HIS A 50 -4.48 -22.86 -13.75
N GLY A 51 -3.44 -22.63 -12.96
CA GLY A 51 -2.90 -23.62 -12.03
C GLY A 51 -3.87 -23.96 -10.90
N GLU A 52 -3.79 -25.19 -10.39
CA GLU A 52 -4.61 -25.62 -9.25
C GLU A 52 -4.05 -25.11 -7.92
N TYR A 53 -2.79 -24.76 -7.87
CA TYR A 53 -2.10 -24.23 -6.70
C TYR A 53 -1.08 -23.17 -7.11
N CYS A 54 -0.58 -22.44 -6.13
CA CYS A 54 0.54 -21.53 -6.29
C CYS A 54 1.50 -21.66 -5.12
N ILE A 55 2.72 -21.22 -5.34
CA ILE A 55 3.74 -21.09 -4.31
C ILE A 55 3.80 -19.62 -3.90
N PHE A 56 3.68 -19.36 -2.61
CA PHE A 56 3.77 -18.01 -2.09
C PHE A 56 5.22 -17.51 -2.14
N ALA A 57 5.41 -16.34 -2.75
CA ALA A 57 6.68 -15.62 -2.79
C ALA A 57 6.43 -14.13 -3.00
N GLY A 58 7.41 -13.28 -2.64
CA GLY A 58 7.39 -11.84 -2.90
C GLY A 58 7.21 -10.97 -1.67
N THR A 59 7.30 -11.52 -0.46
CA THR A 59 7.23 -10.75 0.80
C THR A 59 8.29 -9.65 0.84
N ASP A 60 9.50 -9.94 0.34
CA ASP A 60 10.59 -8.96 0.33
C ASP A 60 10.26 -7.71 -0.49
N GLU A 61 9.61 -7.86 -1.65
CA GLU A 61 9.21 -6.72 -2.48
C GLU A 61 8.13 -5.88 -1.79
N VAL A 62 7.19 -6.49 -1.08
CA VAL A 62 6.20 -5.77 -0.29
C VAL A 62 6.88 -5.00 0.85
N ILE A 63 7.83 -5.62 1.54
CA ILE A 63 8.59 -4.95 2.62
C ILE A 63 9.40 -3.78 2.05
N ARG A 64 10.02 -3.93 0.87
CA ARG A 64 10.73 -2.85 0.18
C ARG A 64 9.80 -1.68 -0.13
N LEU A 65 8.62 -1.95 -0.70
CA LEU A 65 7.60 -0.94 -0.96
C LEU A 65 7.22 -0.20 0.33
N LEU A 66 6.86 -0.92 1.38
CA LEU A 66 6.44 -0.31 2.65
C LEU A 66 7.56 0.51 3.31
N SER A 67 8.81 0.01 3.27
CA SER A 67 9.97 0.69 3.86
C SER A 67 10.34 1.98 3.13
N SER A 68 10.07 2.04 1.83
CA SER A 68 10.38 3.19 0.98
C SER A 68 9.17 4.08 0.65
N PHE A 69 7.98 3.72 1.19
CA PHE A 69 6.74 4.40 0.87
C PHE A 69 6.80 5.88 1.29
N ARG A 70 6.73 6.77 0.30
CA ARG A 70 6.70 8.24 0.46
C ARG A 70 6.08 8.85 -0.77
N PHE A 71 5.12 9.76 -0.60
CA PHE A 71 4.71 10.65 -1.67
C PHE A 71 5.80 11.67 -1.95
N LEU A 72 6.11 11.85 -3.23
CA LEU A 72 7.06 12.86 -3.67
C LEU A 72 6.33 14.18 -4.00
N PRO A 73 7.04 15.32 -4.01
CA PRO A 73 6.42 16.59 -4.38
C PRO A 73 5.73 16.58 -5.76
N ASP A 74 6.28 15.86 -6.73
CA ASP A 74 5.69 15.72 -8.06
C ASP A 74 4.40 14.88 -8.05
N ASP A 75 4.34 13.83 -7.21
CA ASP A 75 3.11 13.04 -6.99
C ASP A 75 2.00 13.93 -6.45
N VAL A 76 2.33 14.71 -5.42
CA VAL A 76 1.38 15.63 -4.78
C VAL A 76 0.93 16.72 -5.76
N LYS A 77 1.82 17.26 -6.56
CA LYS A 77 1.47 18.24 -7.59
C LYS A 77 0.50 17.67 -8.61
N TYR A 78 0.72 16.43 -9.03
CA TYR A 78 -0.23 15.72 -9.90
C TYR A 78 -1.58 15.53 -9.23
N LEU A 79 -1.61 15.04 -7.98
CA LEU A 79 -2.86 14.86 -7.23
C LEU A 79 -3.63 16.17 -7.05
N GLN A 80 -2.94 17.29 -6.80
CA GLN A 80 -3.56 18.63 -6.76
C GLN A 80 -4.26 18.99 -8.07
N SER A 81 -3.67 18.62 -9.20
CA SER A 81 -4.25 18.92 -10.51
C SER A 81 -5.55 18.16 -10.80
N ILE A 82 -5.70 16.94 -10.25
CA ILE A 82 -6.87 16.09 -10.47
C ILE A 82 -7.90 16.17 -9.33
N MET A 83 -7.52 16.75 -8.19
CA MET A 83 -8.36 16.94 -7.00
C MET A 83 -8.41 18.42 -6.58
N PRO A 84 -8.83 19.34 -7.45
CA PRO A 84 -8.72 20.79 -7.19
C PRO A 84 -9.60 21.30 -6.03
N ASN A 85 -10.57 20.50 -5.60
CA ASN A 85 -11.51 20.84 -4.51
C ASN A 85 -11.04 20.39 -3.12
N CYS A 86 -9.84 19.77 -3.03
CA CYS A 86 -9.27 19.35 -1.75
C CYS A 86 -8.41 20.47 -1.15
N GLU A 87 -8.35 20.53 0.18
CA GLU A 87 -7.58 21.52 0.92
C GLU A 87 -6.08 21.34 0.75
N ALA A 88 -5.32 22.45 0.74
CA ALA A 88 -3.86 22.43 0.61
C ALA A 88 -3.20 21.67 1.77
N GLU A 89 -3.81 21.70 2.94
CA GLU A 89 -3.35 21.00 4.15
C GLU A 89 -3.37 19.48 3.99
N PHE A 90 -4.36 18.94 3.27
CA PHE A 90 -4.39 17.52 2.93
C PHE A 90 -3.16 17.10 2.11
N PHE A 91 -2.81 17.87 1.11
CA PHE A 91 -1.65 17.60 0.26
C PHE A 91 -0.33 17.73 1.02
N SER A 92 -0.23 18.72 1.91
CA SER A 92 0.92 18.87 2.80
C SER A 92 1.06 17.68 3.74
N TRP A 93 -0.07 17.17 4.25
CA TRP A 93 -0.12 15.99 5.11
C TRP A 93 0.28 14.71 4.34
N LEU A 94 -0.11 14.54 3.06
CA LEU A 94 0.31 13.38 2.26
C LEU A 94 1.84 13.25 2.19
N LEU A 95 2.58 14.35 2.13
CA LEU A 95 4.05 14.34 2.14
C LEU A 95 4.65 13.82 3.45
N THR A 96 3.89 13.79 4.53
CA THR A 96 4.33 13.28 5.83
C THR A 96 4.07 11.80 6.04
N LEU A 97 3.31 11.17 5.13
CA LEU A 97 2.91 9.78 5.27
C LEU A 97 4.08 8.81 5.09
N ASP A 98 4.13 7.84 5.96
CA ASP A 98 5.02 6.69 5.89
C ASP A 98 4.36 5.42 6.45
N CYS A 99 5.01 4.29 6.24
CA CYS A 99 4.54 2.99 6.71
C CYS A 99 5.24 2.52 8.01
N SER A 100 5.93 3.41 8.73
CA SER A 100 6.72 3.04 9.93
C SER A 100 5.89 2.42 11.06
N ARG A 101 4.61 2.72 11.12
CA ARG A 101 3.67 2.20 12.12
C ARG A 101 2.92 0.94 11.68
N MET A 102 3.16 0.44 10.46
CA MET A 102 2.47 -0.73 9.92
C MET A 102 3.03 -2.03 10.50
N LYS A 103 2.15 -3.00 10.70
CA LYS A 103 2.51 -4.37 11.07
C LYS A 103 2.10 -5.29 9.94
N VAL A 104 3.04 -6.09 9.47
CA VAL A 104 2.85 -7.02 8.37
C VAL A 104 2.94 -8.44 8.91
N TYR A 105 1.93 -9.25 8.62
CA TYR A 105 1.91 -10.67 8.93
C TYR A 105 1.83 -11.44 7.61
N SER A 106 2.82 -12.24 7.33
CA SER A 106 2.95 -12.99 6.08
C SER A 106 2.99 -14.48 6.36
N MET A 107 2.54 -15.24 5.38
CA MET A 107 2.87 -16.66 5.30
C MET A 107 4.38 -16.83 5.07
N ALA A 108 4.91 -18.00 5.40
CA ALA A 108 6.28 -18.34 5.03
C ALA A 108 6.39 -18.48 3.50
N GLU A 109 7.43 -17.89 2.91
CA GLU A 109 7.73 -18.09 1.50
C GLU A 109 7.97 -19.57 1.19
N GLY A 110 7.63 -19.99 -0.02
CA GLY A 110 7.65 -21.39 -0.41
C GLY A 110 6.41 -22.20 0.02
N SER A 111 5.50 -21.60 0.79
CA SER A 111 4.23 -22.26 1.14
C SER A 111 3.37 -22.52 -0.07
N VAL A 112 2.89 -23.76 -0.23
CA VAL A 112 1.98 -24.15 -1.32
C VAL A 112 0.53 -23.92 -0.90
N ARG A 113 -0.29 -23.30 -1.75
CA ARG A 113 -1.72 -23.02 -1.50
C ARG A 113 -2.58 -23.30 -2.71
N LYS A 114 -3.79 -23.84 -2.45
CA LYS A 114 -4.86 -23.94 -3.45
C LYS A 114 -5.60 -22.62 -3.59
N VAL A 115 -6.26 -22.44 -4.73
CA VAL A 115 -7.25 -21.36 -4.95
C VAL A 115 -8.25 -21.34 -3.81
N HIS A 116 -8.64 -20.15 -3.35
CA HIS A 116 -9.53 -19.90 -2.20
C HIS A 116 -8.92 -20.05 -0.79
N THR A 117 -7.65 -20.39 -0.68
CA THR A 117 -6.95 -20.20 0.59
C THR A 117 -6.30 -18.82 0.54
N PHE A 118 -6.73 -17.91 1.40
CA PHE A 118 -6.16 -16.57 1.46
C PHE A 118 -4.66 -16.66 1.63
N ILE A 119 -3.93 -16.16 0.62
CA ILE A 119 -2.52 -15.83 0.78
C ILE A 119 -2.55 -14.50 1.51
N THR A 120 -2.51 -14.56 2.81
CA THR A 120 -2.76 -13.39 3.62
C THR A 120 -1.44 -12.75 3.96
N LEU A 121 -1.14 -11.66 3.31
CA LEU A 121 -0.35 -10.62 3.91
C LEU A 121 -1.35 -9.74 4.66
N ARG A 122 -1.42 -9.88 5.97
CA ARG A 122 -2.27 -9.05 6.81
C ARG A 122 -1.50 -7.82 7.23
N ILE A 123 -1.96 -6.67 6.82
CA ILE A 123 -1.39 -5.38 7.18
C ILE A 123 -2.32 -4.75 8.20
N SER A 124 -1.85 -4.59 9.43
CA SER A 124 -2.57 -3.82 10.43
C SER A 124 -1.84 -2.51 10.63
N TYR A 125 -2.43 -1.45 10.28
CA TYR A 125 -2.35 -0.07 10.75
C TYR A 125 -2.77 0.96 9.67
N LEU A 126 -3.39 1.99 10.17
CA LEU A 126 -3.60 3.36 9.68
C LEU A 126 -3.35 3.60 8.18
N PHE A 127 -4.45 3.70 7.46
CA PHE A 127 -4.63 4.22 6.11
C PHE A 127 -4.83 3.22 4.97
N ASN A 128 -5.97 3.43 4.29
CA ASN A 128 -6.42 2.77 3.06
C ASN A 128 -5.61 3.18 1.81
N LEU A 129 -4.29 3.20 1.85
CA LEU A 129 -3.44 3.59 0.72
C LEU A 129 -2.73 2.43 0.03
N ILE A 130 -2.97 1.19 0.47
CA ILE A 130 -2.39 -0.01 -0.17
C ILE A 130 -3.49 -0.93 -0.64
#